data_46fab7d10a77c41cf29a7b740444e3f0
#
_entry.id   46fab7d10a77c41cf29a7b740444e3f0
#
_cell.length_a   1.000
_cell.length_b   1.000
_cell.length_c   1.000
_cell.angle_alpha   90.00
_cell.angle_beta   90.00
_cell.angle_gamma   90.00
#
_symmetry.space_group_name_H-M   'P 1'
#
loop_
_entity.id
_entity.type
_entity.pdbx_description
1 polymer ?
#
loop_
_entity_poly.entity_id
_entity_poly.type
_entity_poly.pdbx_seq_one_letter_code
_entity_poly.pdbx_strand_id
1 'polypeptide(L)'
;WFYAVLKSSYDIIGDEERTPIAFRADMDAVCGQDGKPGHYCGHDGHSSILCGAAAWLSRAMEKCGNTHVCDINDNSGVICQNQIINRDVYFIFQPGEEIGAGARLCRDLIIEKNIGEIYGLHNIPGYPRNHVLTIDGTFACASTGLEIHMIGTASHAAYPEAGKNPGPALARLLLEIE
;
A
#
# COMPACT_ATOMS: atom_id res chain seq x y z
N TRP A 1 -8.91 9.89 0.03
CA TRP A 1 -7.54 9.70 -0.47
C TRP A 1 -7.03 10.97 -1.13
N PHE A 2 -5.74 11.11 -1.21
CA PHE A 2 -5.11 12.23 -1.88
C PHE A 2 -3.76 11.80 -2.46
N TYR A 3 -3.21 12.64 -3.33
CA TYR A 3 -1.87 12.44 -3.87
C TYR A 3 -1.15 13.78 -4.02
N ALA A 4 0.18 13.70 -4.06
CA ALA A 4 1.05 14.79 -4.47
C ALA A 4 1.82 14.39 -5.72
N VAL A 5 2.30 15.36 -6.49
CA VAL A 5 3.11 15.09 -7.68
C VAL A 5 4.31 16.02 -7.72
N LEU A 6 5.47 15.45 -7.97
CA LEU A 6 6.66 16.18 -8.39
C LEU A 6 6.77 16.06 -9.90
N LYS A 7 6.62 17.19 -10.58
CA LYS A 7 6.74 17.29 -12.02
C LYS A 7 8.18 17.26 -12.45
N SER A 8 8.48 16.48 -13.48
CA SER A 8 9.76 16.59 -14.15
C SER A 8 9.88 17.97 -14.79
N SER A 9 11.00 18.62 -14.60
CA SER A 9 11.34 19.91 -15.25
C SER A 9 12.03 19.73 -16.60
N TYR A 10 12.22 18.49 -17.02
CA TYR A 10 12.91 18.21 -18.29
C TYR A 10 11.89 18.03 -19.41
N ASP A 11 12.04 18.85 -20.45
CA ASP A 11 11.46 18.53 -21.74
C ASP A 11 12.11 17.24 -22.27
N ILE A 12 11.28 16.35 -22.77
CA ILE A 12 11.71 15.05 -23.30
C ILE A 12 12.65 15.32 -24.48
N ILE A 13 13.97 15.16 -24.25
CA ILE A 13 14.94 15.18 -25.32
C ILE A 13 15.19 13.71 -25.72
N GLY A 14 14.42 13.25 -26.72
CA GLY A 14 14.54 11.90 -27.29
C GLY A 14 13.20 11.14 -27.30
N ASP A 15 13.12 10.14 -28.16
CA ASP A 15 11.88 9.40 -28.48
C ASP A 15 11.39 8.40 -27.39
N GLU A 16 11.96 8.40 -26.20
CA GLU A 16 11.49 7.54 -25.10
C GLU A 16 10.62 8.32 -24.13
N GLU A 17 9.31 8.28 -24.35
CA GLU A 17 8.30 8.73 -23.39
C GLU A 17 8.36 7.80 -22.16
N ARG A 18 9.03 8.25 -21.09
CA ARG A 18 9.10 7.51 -19.84
C ARG A 18 7.81 7.73 -19.06
N THR A 19 7.12 6.64 -18.79
CA THR A 19 5.90 6.68 -17.96
C THR A 19 6.21 7.20 -16.55
N PRO A 20 5.27 7.94 -15.93
CA PRO A 20 5.36 8.33 -14.54
C PRO A 20 5.55 7.14 -13.60
N ILE A 21 6.15 7.37 -12.44
CA ILE A 21 6.23 6.41 -11.34
C ILE A 21 5.41 6.88 -10.15
N ALA A 22 4.97 5.95 -9.33
CA ALA A 22 4.30 6.28 -8.08
C ALA A 22 4.95 5.57 -6.88
N PHE A 23 4.91 6.26 -5.75
CA PHE A 23 5.13 5.68 -4.43
C PHE A 23 3.81 5.68 -3.67
N ARG A 24 3.45 4.57 -3.08
CA ARG A 24 2.18 4.37 -2.37
C ARG A 24 2.42 4.05 -0.91
N ALA A 25 1.66 4.70 -0.04
CA ALA A 25 1.49 4.29 1.35
C ALA A 25 0.00 4.19 1.67
N ASP A 26 -0.36 3.22 2.52
CA ASP A 26 -1.63 3.18 3.21
C ASP A 26 -1.64 4.17 4.38
N MET A 27 -2.84 4.58 4.81
CA MET A 27 -2.97 5.58 5.87
C MET A 27 -4.15 5.32 6.83
N ASP A 28 -4.86 4.21 6.65
CA ASP A 28 -6.00 3.87 7.48
C ASP A 28 -5.59 3.24 8.81
N ALA A 29 -6.49 3.32 9.78
CA ALA A 29 -6.38 2.70 11.08
C ALA A 29 -7.22 1.44 11.13
N VAL A 30 -6.84 0.50 11.98
CA VAL A 30 -7.60 -0.73 12.27
C VAL A 30 -8.30 -0.61 13.62
N CYS A 31 -9.46 -1.23 13.76
CA CYS A 31 -10.12 -1.33 15.05
C CYS A 31 -9.41 -2.38 15.93
N GLY A 32 -8.95 -1.95 17.09
CA GLY A 32 -8.39 -2.84 18.10
C GLY A 32 -9.46 -3.69 18.80
N GLN A 33 -9.03 -4.57 19.68
CA GLN A 33 -9.94 -5.42 20.49
C GLN A 33 -10.87 -4.61 21.41
N ASP A 34 -10.48 -3.38 21.76
CA ASP A 34 -11.27 -2.44 22.53
C ASP A 34 -12.27 -1.62 21.66
N GLY A 35 -12.36 -1.91 20.38
CA GLY A 35 -13.19 -1.22 19.40
C GLY A 35 -12.72 0.18 19.03
N LYS A 36 -11.53 0.59 19.48
CA LYS A 36 -10.96 1.90 19.11
C LYS A 36 -10.03 1.79 17.91
N PRO A 37 -10.03 2.80 17.05
CA PRO A 37 -9.09 2.83 15.93
C PRO A 37 -7.66 3.05 16.43
N GLY A 38 -6.71 2.36 15.79
CA GLY A 38 -5.28 2.49 16.08
C GLY A 38 -4.43 2.00 14.92
N HIS A 39 -3.18 2.40 14.89
CA HIS A 39 -2.24 2.00 13.83
C HIS A 39 -1.51 0.71 14.18
N TYR A 40 -2.25 -0.38 14.39
CA TYR A 40 -1.68 -1.68 14.76
C TYR A 40 -0.89 -2.34 13.63
N CYS A 41 -1.13 -1.92 12.39
CA CYS A 41 -0.40 -2.38 11.20
C CYS A 41 0.76 -1.44 10.80
N GLY A 42 0.87 -0.24 11.39
CA GLY A 42 1.98 0.70 11.15
C GLY A 42 1.79 1.64 9.96
N HIS A 43 0.56 1.83 9.49
CA HIS A 43 0.23 2.68 8.34
C HIS A 43 0.58 4.17 8.58
N ASP A 44 0.58 4.63 9.83
CA ASP A 44 1.09 5.95 10.21
C ASP A 44 2.59 6.10 9.92
N GLY A 45 3.36 5.04 10.15
CA GLY A 45 4.77 4.95 9.79
C GLY A 45 4.96 4.98 8.27
N HIS A 46 4.17 4.21 7.52
CA HIS A 46 4.24 4.18 6.06
C HIS A 46 3.97 5.56 5.45
N SER A 47 2.88 6.21 5.89
CA SER A 47 2.53 7.56 5.45
C SER A 47 3.59 8.59 5.81
N SER A 48 4.18 8.49 7.01
CA SER A 48 5.25 9.38 7.46
C SER A 48 6.52 9.21 6.62
N ILE A 49 6.89 7.98 6.29
CA ILE A 49 8.02 7.67 5.40
C ILE A 49 7.76 8.26 4.01
N LEU A 50 6.56 8.09 3.48
CA LEU A 50 6.20 8.63 2.17
C LEU A 50 6.26 10.15 2.13
N CYS A 51 5.78 10.84 3.17
CA CYS A 51 5.92 12.29 3.32
C CYS A 51 7.39 12.72 3.38
N GLY A 52 8.21 11.99 4.15
CA GLY A 52 9.65 12.24 4.24
C GLY A 52 10.35 12.07 2.89
N ALA A 53 10.03 11.01 2.15
CA ALA A 53 10.56 10.74 0.82
C ALA A 53 10.16 11.85 -0.18
N ALA A 54 8.90 12.29 -0.17
CA ALA A 54 8.43 13.37 -1.02
C ALA A 54 9.16 14.70 -0.73
N ALA A 55 9.29 15.05 0.55
CA ALA A 55 9.99 16.27 0.96
C ALA A 55 11.49 16.22 0.63
N TRP A 56 12.11 15.06 0.81
CA TRP A 56 13.53 14.86 0.46
C TRP A 56 13.74 14.99 -1.03
N LEU A 57 12.91 14.30 -1.84
CA LEU A 57 13.01 14.30 -3.30
C LEU A 57 12.77 15.70 -3.87
N SER A 58 11.77 16.44 -3.35
CA SER A 58 11.50 17.83 -3.75
C SER A 58 12.74 18.71 -3.56
N ARG A 59 13.36 18.64 -2.38
CA ARG A 59 14.58 19.40 -2.10
C ARG A 59 15.76 18.99 -2.96
N ALA A 60 15.88 17.70 -3.26
CA ALA A 60 16.93 17.19 -4.14
C ALA A 60 16.76 17.74 -5.56
N MET A 61 15.54 17.73 -6.09
CA MET A 61 15.22 18.29 -7.41
C MET A 61 15.45 19.80 -7.49
N GLU A 62 15.07 20.55 -6.43
CA GLU A 62 15.34 22.00 -6.35
C GLU A 62 16.83 22.33 -6.34
N LYS A 63 17.63 21.56 -5.59
CA LYS A 63 19.09 21.78 -5.51
C LYS A 63 19.82 21.42 -6.80
N CYS A 64 19.36 20.37 -7.48
CA CYS A 64 19.99 19.93 -8.73
C CYS A 64 19.76 20.92 -9.87
N GLY A 65 18.70 21.75 -9.84
CA GLY A 65 18.41 22.75 -10.87
C GLY A 65 18.50 22.16 -12.28
N ASN A 66 18.74 23.00 -13.27
CA ASN A 66 18.99 22.58 -14.65
C ASN A 66 20.45 22.14 -14.92
N THR A 67 21.27 21.94 -13.90
CA THR A 67 22.66 21.55 -14.06
C THR A 67 22.85 20.06 -13.84
N HIS A 68 23.51 19.42 -14.79
CA HIS A 68 23.72 17.97 -14.89
C HIS A 68 24.66 17.36 -13.83
N VAL A 69 25.03 18.06 -12.78
CA VAL A 69 26.01 17.58 -11.80
C VAL A 69 25.52 17.90 -10.38
N CYS A 70 25.02 16.88 -9.70
CA CYS A 70 24.94 16.92 -8.25
C CYS A 70 26.18 16.21 -7.67
N ASP A 71 27.24 16.97 -7.38
CA ASP A 71 28.29 16.50 -6.48
C ASP A 71 27.75 16.59 -5.05
N ILE A 72 27.33 15.46 -4.52
CA ILE A 72 26.92 15.36 -3.12
C ILE A 72 28.00 14.61 -2.36
N ASN A 73 29.09 15.32 -2.11
CA ASN A 73 30.12 14.95 -1.13
C ASN A 73 29.88 15.69 0.20
N ASP A 74 28.64 15.93 0.58
CA ASP A 74 28.34 16.32 1.94
C ASP A 74 27.88 15.07 2.72
N ASN A 75 28.17 15.03 4.01
CA ASN A 75 27.83 13.94 4.92
C ASN A 75 26.30 13.69 5.04
N SER A 76 25.48 14.18 4.11
CA SER A 76 24.03 14.03 4.07
C SER A 76 23.55 12.74 3.36
N GLY A 77 24.48 11.95 2.83
CA GLY A 77 24.21 10.61 2.31
C GLY A 77 23.40 10.54 1.02
N VAL A 78 23.30 11.62 0.28
CA VAL A 78 22.58 11.67 -1.00
C VAL A 78 23.58 11.48 -2.15
N ILE A 79 23.60 10.30 -2.72
CA ILE A 79 24.38 9.99 -3.92
C ILE A 79 23.49 10.24 -5.15
N CYS A 80 23.54 11.41 -5.74
CA CYS A 80 23.02 11.63 -7.09
C CYS A 80 24.16 11.41 -8.10
N GLN A 81 24.54 10.17 -8.34
CA GLN A 81 25.37 9.86 -9.47
C GLN A 81 24.52 9.90 -10.75
N ASN A 82 24.51 11.03 -11.44
CA ASN A 82 24.05 11.18 -12.85
C ASN A 82 22.65 10.61 -13.20
N GLN A 83 21.76 10.38 -12.24
CA GLN A 83 20.40 9.94 -12.54
C GLN A 83 19.41 11.08 -12.28
N ILE A 84 19.18 11.85 -13.30
CA ILE A 84 18.11 12.84 -13.34
C ILE A 84 16.78 12.09 -13.31
N ILE A 85 15.89 12.49 -12.41
CA ILE A 85 14.50 12.03 -12.47
C ILE A 85 13.85 12.78 -13.62
N ASN A 86 13.77 12.14 -14.77
CA ASN A 86 13.22 12.69 -16.00
C ASN A 86 11.79 12.23 -16.27
N ARG A 87 11.06 11.90 -15.21
CA ARG A 87 9.65 11.50 -15.26
C ARG A 87 8.91 12.03 -14.03
N ASP A 88 7.62 12.22 -14.15
CA ASP A 88 6.76 12.64 -13.04
C ASP A 88 6.77 11.58 -11.94
N VAL A 89 6.79 12.03 -10.69
CA VAL A 89 6.74 11.17 -9.51
C VAL A 89 5.48 11.47 -8.71
N TYR A 90 4.62 10.47 -8.57
CA TYR A 90 3.39 10.53 -7.80
C TYR A 90 3.57 9.92 -6.42
N PHE A 91 3.04 10.57 -5.39
CA PHE A 91 2.97 10.06 -4.02
C PHE A 91 1.50 9.85 -3.68
N ILE A 92 1.08 8.59 -3.52
CA ILE A 92 -0.32 8.20 -3.35
C ILE A 92 -0.55 7.78 -1.91
N PHE A 93 -1.49 8.45 -1.24
CA PHE A 93 -1.92 8.15 0.12
C PHE A 93 -3.26 7.42 0.06
N GLN A 94 -3.22 6.11 0.23
CA GLN A 94 -4.36 5.22 0.06
C GLN A 94 -5.10 5.02 1.39
N PRO A 95 -6.42 5.23 1.45
CA PRO A 95 -7.25 4.84 2.59
C PRO A 95 -7.73 3.40 2.43
N GLY A 96 -8.33 2.83 3.48
CA GLY A 96 -9.13 1.62 3.41
C GLY A 96 -8.40 0.40 2.85
N GLU A 97 -7.14 0.22 3.21
CA GLU A 97 -6.34 -0.95 2.84
C GLU A 97 -6.90 -2.19 3.54
N GLU A 98 -7.16 -2.09 4.84
CA GLU A 98 -7.62 -3.17 5.72
C GLU A 98 -9.01 -3.72 5.36
N ILE A 99 -9.79 -2.97 4.60
CA ILE A 99 -11.10 -3.40 4.08
C ILE A 99 -11.07 -3.72 2.58
N GLY A 100 -9.90 -3.70 1.96
CA GLY A 100 -9.71 -4.01 0.55
C GLY A 100 -10.35 -3.04 -0.45
N ALA A 101 -10.76 -1.84 0.00
CA ALA A 101 -11.48 -0.87 -0.83
C ALA A 101 -10.59 0.22 -1.41
N GLY A 102 -9.51 0.58 -0.72
CA GLY A 102 -8.72 1.77 -1.02
C GLY A 102 -8.01 1.76 -2.36
N ALA A 103 -7.48 0.61 -2.77
CA ALA A 103 -6.81 0.48 -4.07
C ALA A 103 -7.73 0.80 -5.25
N ARG A 104 -9.02 0.45 -5.15
CA ARG A 104 -10.01 0.76 -6.19
C ARG A 104 -10.24 2.26 -6.33
N LEU A 105 -10.20 3.00 -5.22
CA LEU A 105 -10.35 4.45 -5.24
C LEU A 105 -9.18 5.16 -5.92
N CYS A 106 -7.97 4.58 -5.84
CA CYS A 106 -6.77 5.15 -6.44
C CYS A 106 -6.57 4.72 -7.90
N ARG A 107 -7.31 3.71 -8.38
CA ARG A 107 -7.13 3.09 -9.69
C ARG A 107 -7.23 4.09 -10.86
N ASP A 108 -8.20 4.98 -10.80
CA ASP A 108 -8.47 5.90 -11.91
C ASP A 108 -7.30 6.87 -12.13
N LEU A 109 -6.66 7.33 -11.04
CA LEU A 109 -5.42 8.12 -11.14
C LEU A 109 -4.33 7.37 -11.89
N ILE A 110 -4.13 6.09 -11.57
CA ILE A 110 -3.08 5.27 -12.19
C ILE A 110 -3.30 5.15 -13.69
N ILE A 111 -4.55 4.93 -14.10
CA ILE A 111 -4.93 4.80 -15.51
C ILE A 111 -4.84 6.15 -16.23
N GLU A 112 -5.43 7.21 -15.68
CA GLU A 112 -5.46 8.54 -16.30
C GLU A 112 -4.08 9.15 -16.47
N LYS A 113 -3.18 8.90 -15.54
CA LYS A 113 -1.80 9.42 -15.57
C LYS A 113 -0.81 8.47 -16.22
N ASN A 114 -1.28 7.33 -16.74
CA ASN A 114 -0.44 6.32 -17.38
C ASN A 114 0.77 5.94 -16.52
N ILE A 115 0.56 5.73 -15.20
CA ILE A 115 1.62 5.39 -14.26
C ILE A 115 2.13 3.99 -14.58
N GLY A 116 3.41 3.88 -14.99
CA GLY A 116 3.98 2.62 -15.45
C GLY A 116 4.51 1.73 -14.32
N GLU A 117 4.92 2.34 -13.21
CA GLU A 117 5.51 1.61 -12.08
C GLU A 117 4.99 2.17 -10.76
N ILE A 118 4.68 1.28 -9.81
CA ILE A 118 4.21 1.66 -8.47
C ILE A 118 5.05 0.91 -7.44
N TYR A 119 5.58 1.67 -6.49
CA TYR A 119 6.36 1.15 -5.37
C TYR A 119 5.61 1.38 -4.07
N GLY A 120 5.51 0.34 -3.26
CA GLY A 120 4.97 0.39 -1.91
C GLY A 120 5.96 -0.21 -0.92
N LEU A 121 5.86 0.20 0.34
CA LEU A 121 6.61 -0.43 1.42
C LEU A 121 5.63 -0.83 2.54
N HIS A 122 5.99 -1.86 3.26
CA HIS A 122 5.30 -2.28 4.47
C HIS A 122 6.34 -2.61 5.56
N ASN A 123 6.08 -2.22 6.79
CA ASN A 123 6.91 -2.62 7.91
C ASN A 123 6.71 -4.12 8.19
N ILE A 124 7.82 -4.83 8.37
CA ILE A 124 7.80 -6.25 8.71
C ILE A 124 8.53 -6.43 10.04
N PRO A 125 7.84 -6.83 11.12
CA PRO A 125 8.48 -7.06 12.41
C PRO A 125 9.42 -8.27 12.36
N GLY A 126 10.38 -8.30 13.29
CA GLY A 126 11.32 -9.43 13.43
C GLY A 126 12.62 -9.28 12.65
N TYR A 127 12.80 -8.22 11.88
CA TYR A 127 14.03 -7.92 11.16
C TYR A 127 14.80 -6.74 11.78
N PRO A 128 16.13 -6.64 11.56
CA PRO A 128 16.90 -5.52 12.05
C PRO A 128 16.41 -4.18 11.48
N ARG A 129 16.47 -3.13 12.32
CA ARG A 129 16.08 -1.77 11.89
C ARG A 129 16.91 -1.31 10.69
N ASN A 130 16.30 -0.54 9.81
CA ASN A 130 16.89 0.02 8.59
C ASN A 130 17.30 -1.03 7.52
N HIS A 131 16.78 -2.25 7.59
CA HIS A 131 16.92 -3.21 6.50
C HIS A 131 15.72 -3.09 5.57
N VAL A 132 15.99 -3.12 4.27
CA VAL A 132 14.97 -3.24 3.22
C VAL A 132 14.97 -4.68 2.74
N LEU A 133 13.81 -5.31 2.82
CA LEU A 133 13.62 -6.69 2.36
C LEU A 133 12.95 -6.65 0.99
N THR A 134 13.52 -7.37 0.05
CA THR A 134 12.97 -7.53 -1.29
C THR A 134 13.00 -9.00 -1.69
N ILE A 135 12.11 -9.39 -2.56
CA ILE A 135 12.06 -10.72 -3.16
C ILE A 135 11.70 -10.59 -4.64
N ASP A 136 12.30 -11.41 -5.46
CA ASP A 136 11.92 -11.52 -6.86
C ASP A 136 10.60 -12.26 -6.99
N GLY A 137 9.71 -11.76 -7.86
CA GLY A 137 8.40 -12.34 -8.10
C GLY A 137 7.33 -11.86 -7.11
N THR A 138 6.43 -12.75 -6.72
CA THR A 138 5.27 -12.40 -5.89
C THR A 138 5.68 -12.21 -4.43
N PHE A 139 5.60 -10.98 -3.94
CA PHE A 139 5.85 -10.65 -2.53
C PHE A 139 4.67 -11.05 -1.63
N ALA A 140 3.44 -10.78 -2.06
CA ALA A 140 2.23 -11.11 -1.33
C ALA A 140 1.19 -11.74 -2.24
N CYS A 141 0.50 -12.76 -1.73
CA CYS A 141 -0.57 -13.42 -2.48
C CYS A 141 -1.84 -12.56 -2.49
N ALA A 142 -2.68 -12.75 -3.50
CA ALA A 142 -4.04 -12.24 -3.47
C ALA A 142 -4.82 -12.90 -2.32
N SER A 143 -5.66 -12.11 -1.65
CA SER A 143 -6.53 -12.60 -0.59
C SER A 143 -7.99 -12.42 -0.97
N THR A 144 -8.84 -13.35 -0.52
CA THR A 144 -10.28 -13.30 -0.68
C THR A 144 -10.92 -13.69 0.63
N GLY A 145 -11.82 -12.82 1.13
CA GLY A 145 -12.64 -13.13 2.30
C GLY A 145 -13.92 -13.84 1.90
N LEU A 146 -14.33 -14.84 2.67
CA LEU A 146 -15.60 -15.52 2.57
C LEU A 146 -16.32 -15.46 3.90
N GLU A 147 -17.52 -14.91 3.92
CA GLU A 147 -18.40 -14.89 5.08
C GLU A 147 -19.60 -15.82 4.82
N ILE A 148 -19.83 -16.76 5.72
CA ILE A 148 -20.90 -17.73 5.58
C ILE A 148 -21.87 -17.59 6.77
N HIS A 149 -23.08 -17.17 6.48
CA HIS A 149 -24.16 -17.07 7.46
C HIS A 149 -25.04 -18.32 7.40
N MET A 150 -25.06 -19.10 8.49
CA MET A 150 -25.93 -20.26 8.61
C MET A 150 -27.10 -19.95 9.52
N ILE A 151 -28.30 -20.02 8.97
CA ILE A 151 -29.55 -19.69 9.69
C ILE A 151 -30.25 -20.97 10.13
N GLY A 152 -30.49 -21.06 11.43
CA GLY A 152 -31.24 -22.13 12.05
C GLY A 152 -32.66 -21.72 12.45
N THR A 153 -33.42 -22.69 12.95
CA THR A 153 -34.75 -22.48 13.55
C THR A 153 -34.74 -23.06 14.95
N ALA A 154 -35.08 -22.24 15.93
CA ALA A 154 -35.21 -22.72 17.32
C ALA A 154 -36.38 -23.68 17.47
N SER A 155 -36.25 -24.70 18.33
CA SER A 155 -37.30 -25.60 18.73
C SER A 155 -37.22 -25.90 20.24
N HIS A 156 -38.29 -26.42 20.79
CA HIS A 156 -38.27 -26.91 22.16
C HIS A 156 -37.36 -28.16 22.25
N ALA A 157 -36.63 -28.30 23.34
CA ALA A 157 -35.70 -29.41 23.54
C ALA A 157 -36.35 -30.81 23.43
N ALA A 158 -37.66 -30.92 23.77
CA ALA A 158 -38.44 -32.17 23.64
C ALA A 158 -38.87 -32.46 22.17
N TYR A 159 -38.72 -31.52 21.25
CA TYR A 159 -39.15 -31.64 19.86
C TYR A 159 -38.03 -31.13 18.92
N PRO A 160 -36.86 -31.75 18.95
CA PRO A 160 -35.69 -31.25 18.19
C PRO A 160 -35.93 -31.31 16.67
N GLU A 161 -36.80 -32.22 16.19
CA GLU A 161 -37.19 -32.37 14.80
C GLU A 161 -37.97 -31.17 14.23
N ALA A 162 -38.57 -30.35 15.11
CA ALA A 162 -39.27 -29.14 14.73
C ALA A 162 -38.31 -27.94 14.46
N GLY A 163 -37.03 -28.11 14.77
CA GLY A 163 -36.00 -27.08 14.57
C GLY A 163 -35.00 -27.42 13.48
N LYS A 164 -34.13 -26.46 13.22
CA LYS A 164 -32.95 -26.64 12.35
C LYS A 164 -31.72 -26.20 13.11
N ASN A 165 -30.83 -27.12 13.42
CA ASN A 165 -29.54 -26.80 14.03
C ASN A 165 -28.48 -26.64 12.95
N PRO A 166 -27.89 -25.44 12.74
CA PRO A 166 -26.84 -25.23 11.76
C PRO A 166 -25.47 -25.76 12.21
N GLY A 167 -25.28 -26.06 13.48
CA GLY A 167 -23.99 -26.48 14.04
C GLY A 167 -23.35 -27.67 13.35
N PRO A 168 -24.07 -28.79 13.07
CA PRO A 168 -23.49 -29.92 12.34
C PRO A 168 -23.01 -29.57 10.91
N ALA A 169 -23.73 -28.69 10.23
CA ALA A 169 -23.32 -28.21 8.88
C ALA A 169 -22.08 -27.33 8.97
N LEU A 170 -22.03 -26.42 9.96
CA LEU A 170 -20.86 -25.59 10.21
C LEU A 170 -19.63 -26.45 10.57
N ALA A 171 -19.79 -27.45 11.42
CA ALA A 171 -18.70 -28.35 11.81
C ALA A 171 -18.13 -29.11 10.59
N ARG A 172 -18.98 -29.60 9.69
CA ARG A 172 -18.54 -30.26 8.45
C ARG A 172 -17.81 -29.28 7.53
N LEU A 173 -18.35 -28.07 7.38
CA LEU A 173 -17.71 -27.05 6.56
C LEU A 173 -16.29 -26.73 7.05
N LEU A 174 -16.11 -26.57 8.36
CA LEU A 174 -14.79 -26.30 8.95
C LEU A 174 -13.78 -27.43 8.74
N LEU A 175 -14.24 -28.68 8.66
CA LEU A 175 -13.37 -29.82 8.38
C LEU A 175 -13.00 -29.96 6.88
N GLU A 176 -13.76 -29.34 5.99
CA GLU A 176 -13.51 -29.38 4.55
C GLU A 176 -12.69 -28.15 4.05
N ILE A 177 -12.54 -27.12 4.89
CA ILE A 177 -11.72 -25.93 4.59
C ILE A 177 -10.32 -26.19 5.17
N GLU A 178 -9.42 -26.79 4.38
CA GLU A 178 -7.99 -26.91 4.66
C GLU A 178 -7.15 -26.13 3.63
#